data_47039ca4a76cec384c917d9add231eff
#
_entry.id   47039ca4a76cec384c917d9add231eff
#
_cell.length_a   1.000
_cell.length_b   1.000
_cell.length_c   1.000
_cell.angle_alpha   90.00
_cell.angle_beta   90.00
_cell.angle_gamma   90.00
#
_symmetry.space_group_name_H-M   'P 1'
#
loop_
_entity.id
_entity.type
_entity.pdbx_description
1 polymer ?
#
loop_
_entity_poly.entity_id
_entity_poly.type
_entity_poly.pdbx_seq_one_letter_code
_entity_poly.pdbx_strand_id
1 'polypeptide(L)'
;GPASLSCAYQLTLKGHEVTVFDEHEHLGGMMRYGIPGFRTPREVLDAEIKRIMDLGVKSRLKCRIGTDITLEQIRKDFDAVFLGMGAQAGRALPLADSEAPNVVTATAFLKAFNDGRLQHVGKRVVVVGGGDTSIDVATVARRLGHLEESKPTDFEQAIAGQIAHDVAEISAKQGAEVTLTSIFAIDKMQANKHEIEQALAEGIAIRGGLAPIGIVRGADGRATALRVIQCEAKLVGGKLEIKNIEGSEEDIPADLIVSAIGQAVDFTGLEEFNNGKGAVSTDRNYLVTGQKGVFAGGDIIRPHLLTTAIGHGSIAADGIHHYLNGLDLEKRPKIDAHQFDLMRKMMEKGLEIKETHEPLRGTDSSNVAVHNFDNRSDRYVIPHDKLFLGHFSIVARNKRNVITLSKESALGNFQDRLGVLSQEETVAEAKRCMSCGMCFECDNCVVYCPQTAVFRVKKTQSTLGRYVDTDYNKCIGCHICADVCPTGYIQMGLGE
;
A
#
# COMPACT_ATOMS: atom_id res chain seq x y z
N GLY A 1 -9.17 5.58 -3.20
CA GLY A 1 -7.91 5.14 -2.63
C GLY A 1 -7.27 3.96 -3.36
N PRO A 2 -6.11 3.44 -2.90
CA PRO A 2 -5.32 2.42 -3.62
C PRO A 2 -6.08 1.12 -3.87
N ALA A 3 -6.94 0.68 -2.96
CA ALA A 3 -7.74 -0.54 -3.16
C ALA A 3 -8.72 -0.38 -4.33
N SER A 4 -9.46 0.74 -4.38
CA SER A 4 -10.42 1.01 -5.45
C SER A 4 -9.73 1.21 -6.80
N LEU A 5 -8.60 1.93 -6.82
CA LEU A 5 -7.84 2.14 -8.05
C LEU A 5 -7.26 0.84 -8.61
N SER A 6 -6.76 -0.04 -7.75
CA SER A 6 -6.30 -1.38 -8.14
C SER A 6 -7.46 -2.22 -8.68
N CYS A 7 -8.61 -2.22 -8.02
CA CYS A 7 -9.80 -2.92 -8.48
C CYS A 7 -10.25 -2.40 -9.86
N ALA A 8 -10.31 -1.07 -10.02
CA ALA A 8 -10.70 -0.43 -11.28
C ALA A 8 -9.74 -0.80 -12.42
N TYR A 9 -8.43 -0.73 -12.19
CA TYR A 9 -7.42 -1.14 -13.15
C TYR A 9 -7.64 -2.58 -13.63
N GLN A 10 -7.74 -3.53 -12.69
CA GLN A 10 -7.88 -4.95 -13.01
C GLN A 10 -9.20 -5.27 -13.72
N LEU A 11 -10.31 -4.66 -13.31
CA LEU A 11 -11.61 -4.85 -13.96
C LEU A 11 -11.62 -4.29 -15.40
N THR A 12 -11.03 -3.12 -15.62
CA THR A 12 -10.93 -2.54 -16.96
C THR A 12 -10.11 -3.41 -17.89
N LEU A 13 -8.98 -3.98 -17.41
CA LEU A 13 -8.20 -4.95 -18.19
C LEU A 13 -8.97 -6.24 -18.51
N LYS A 14 -9.98 -6.59 -17.71
CA LYS A 14 -10.88 -7.72 -17.96
C LYS A 14 -12.08 -7.37 -18.87
N GLY A 15 -12.14 -6.13 -19.37
CA GLY A 15 -13.18 -5.67 -20.31
C GLY A 15 -14.44 -5.13 -19.64
N HIS A 16 -14.44 -4.86 -18.32
CA HIS A 16 -15.58 -4.25 -17.63
C HIS A 16 -15.54 -2.73 -17.72
N GLU A 17 -16.70 -2.09 -17.82
CA GLU A 17 -16.83 -0.66 -17.63
C GLU A 17 -16.81 -0.33 -16.13
N VAL A 18 -15.95 0.61 -15.73
CA VAL A 18 -15.74 0.96 -14.33
C VAL A 18 -15.98 2.44 -14.10
N THR A 19 -16.74 2.76 -13.04
CA THR A 19 -16.90 4.13 -12.53
C THR A 19 -16.44 4.19 -11.08
N VAL A 20 -15.52 5.11 -10.77
CA VAL A 20 -15.02 5.36 -9.42
C VAL A 20 -15.77 6.56 -8.85
N PHE A 21 -16.38 6.40 -7.68
CA PHE A 21 -16.97 7.48 -6.89
C PHE A 21 -16.02 7.85 -5.76
N ASP A 22 -15.80 9.13 -5.54
CA ASP A 22 -14.97 9.61 -4.43
C ASP A 22 -15.58 10.91 -3.86
N GLU A 23 -15.62 11.04 -2.54
CA GLU A 23 -16.13 12.24 -1.87
C GLU A 23 -15.19 13.45 -2.03
N HIS A 24 -13.93 13.20 -2.35
CA HIS A 24 -12.92 14.22 -2.49
C HIS A 24 -12.84 14.77 -3.93
N GLU A 25 -12.12 15.87 -4.06
CA GLU A 25 -11.83 16.52 -5.34
C GLU A 25 -10.84 15.76 -6.20
N HIS A 26 -9.96 14.99 -5.58
CA HIS A 26 -8.92 14.22 -6.27
C HIS A 26 -8.91 12.78 -5.81
N LEU A 27 -8.63 11.88 -6.75
CA LEU A 27 -8.40 10.48 -6.44
C LEU A 27 -7.08 10.25 -5.69
N GLY A 28 -6.97 9.12 -4.99
CA GLY A 28 -5.75 8.70 -4.30
C GLY A 28 -5.95 8.31 -2.84
N GLY A 29 -7.03 8.77 -2.20
CA GLY A 29 -7.34 8.43 -0.80
C GLY A 29 -6.20 8.81 0.15
N MET A 30 -5.86 7.93 1.10
CA MET A 30 -4.82 8.21 2.10
C MET A 30 -3.42 8.40 1.53
N MET A 31 -3.11 7.92 0.31
CA MET A 31 -1.86 8.26 -0.36
C MET A 31 -1.75 9.76 -0.69
N ARG A 32 -2.88 10.42 -0.92
CA ARG A 32 -2.94 11.87 -1.20
C ARG A 32 -3.17 12.67 0.07
N TYR A 33 -4.16 12.28 0.87
CA TYR A 33 -4.67 13.10 1.96
C TYR A 33 -4.02 12.78 3.32
N GLY A 34 -3.43 11.60 3.47
CA GLY A 34 -2.79 11.16 4.70
C GLY A 34 -1.26 11.24 4.65
N ILE A 35 -0.64 10.74 3.59
CA ILE A 35 0.82 10.73 3.47
C ILE A 35 1.32 12.11 3.02
N PRO A 36 2.31 12.73 3.70
CA PRO A 36 2.86 14.00 3.29
C PRO A 36 3.45 13.98 1.87
N GLY A 37 3.30 15.09 1.13
CA GLY A 37 3.73 15.23 -0.26
C GLY A 37 5.23 14.98 -0.49
N PHE A 38 6.06 15.29 0.49
CA PHE A 38 7.50 15.04 0.42
C PHE A 38 7.88 13.54 0.55
N ARG A 39 6.97 12.69 1.06
CA ARG A 39 7.14 11.22 1.06
C ARG A 39 6.52 10.55 -0.15
N THR A 40 5.46 11.12 -0.67
CA THR A 40 4.77 10.64 -1.89
C THR A 40 4.52 11.85 -2.80
N PRO A 41 5.48 12.15 -3.71
CA PRO A 41 5.35 13.29 -4.62
C PRO A 41 4.06 13.22 -5.41
N ARG A 42 3.34 14.35 -5.47
CA ARG A 42 1.99 14.39 -6.05
C ARG A 42 1.99 14.14 -7.55
N GLU A 43 3.02 14.61 -8.26
CA GLU A 43 3.22 14.38 -9.69
C GLU A 43 3.37 12.90 -10.03
N VAL A 44 4.03 12.12 -9.16
CA VAL A 44 4.17 10.66 -9.33
C VAL A 44 2.84 9.97 -9.11
N LEU A 45 2.15 10.33 -8.02
CA LEU A 45 0.83 9.77 -7.71
C LEU A 45 -0.18 10.09 -8.82
N ASP A 46 -0.19 11.33 -9.31
CA ASP A 46 -1.10 11.77 -10.38
C ASP A 46 -0.79 11.06 -11.69
N ALA A 47 0.47 10.84 -12.02
CA ALA A 47 0.87 10.08 -13.20
C ALA A 47 0.38 8.63 -13.13
N GLU A 48 0.49 7.96 -11.98
CA GLU A 48 -0.02 6.59 -11.80
C GLU A 48 -1.56 6.53 -11.88
N ILE A 49 -2.25 7.48 -11.23
CA ILE A 49 -3.71 7.57 -11.31
C ILE A 49 -4.15 7.82 -12.76
N LYS A 50 -3.48 8.76 -13.45
CA LYS A 50 -3.78 9.08 -14.84
C LYS A 50 -3.66 7.85 -15.76
N ARG A 51 -2.65 7.00 -15.58
CA ARG A 51 -2.50 5.76 -16.34
C ARG A 51 -3.71 4.83 -16.19
N ILE A 52 -4.27 4.75 -14.98
CA ILE A 52 -5.46 3.96 -14.70
C ILE A 52 -6.69 4.59 -15.38
N MET A 53 -6.85 5.89 -15.25
CA MET A 53 -7.98 6.62 -15.84
C MET A 53 -7.95 6.60 -17.38
N ASP A 54 -6.77 6.67 -17.99
CA ASP A 54 -6.57 6.63 -19.45
C ASP A 54 -6.99 5.28 -20.07
N LEU A 55 -7.15 4.21 -19.28
CA LEU A 55 -7.74 2.94 -19.73
C LEU A 55 -9.25 3.03 -19.99
N GLY A 56 -9.88 4.16 -19.69
CA GLY A 56 -11.32 4.38 -19.87
C GLY A 56 -12.13 4.28 -18.58
N VAL A 57 -11.47 4.27 -17.41
CA VAL A 57 -12.15 4.34 -16.11
C VAL A 57 -12.83 5.70 -15.98
N LYS A 58 -14.12 5.70 -15.65
CA LYS A 58 -14.91 6.91 -15.39
C LYS A 58 -14.77 7.31 -13.92
N SER A 59 -14.89 8.61 -13.60
CA SER A 59 -14.91 9.08 -12.21
C SER A 59 -16.02 10.07 -11.94
N ARG A 60 -16.57 10.01 -10.73
CA ARG A 60 -17.51 10.97 -10.18
C ARG A 60 -16.98 11.42 -8.83
N LEU A 61 -16.35 12.59 -8.84
CA LEU A 61 -15.69 13.20 -7.69
C LEU A 61 -16.67 14.11 -6.93
N LYS A 62 -16.29 14.52 -5.71
CA LYS A 62 -17.14 15.31 -4.80
C LYS A 62 -18.53 14.67 -4.63
N CYS A 63 -18.54 13.34 -4.54
CA CYS A 63 -19.75 12.53 -4.42
C CYS A 63 -19.60 11.53 -3.29
N ARG A 64 -20.21 11.83 -2.15
CA ARG A 64 -20.20 10.96 -0.98
C ARG A 64 -21.34 9.95 -1.06
N ILE A 65 -20.99 8.67 -1.04
CA ILE A 65 -21.95 7.58 -0.99
C ILE A 65 -22.61 7.56 0.38
N GLY A 66 -23.95 7.39 0.41
CA GLY A 66 -24.74 7.47 1.62
C GLY A 66 -25.27 8.88 1.93
N THR A 67 -24.76 9.91 1.27
CA THR A 67 -25.19 11.30 1.43
C THR A 67 -25.67 11.91 0.11
N ASP A 68 -24.79 11.99 -0.90
CA ASP A 68 -25.13 12.59 -2.21
C ASP A 68 -25.84 11.62 -3.14
N ILE A 69 -25.50 10.33 -3.01
CA ILE A 69 -26.13 9.21 -3.70
C ILE A 69 -26.19 8.01 -2.74
N THR A 70 -27.32 7.33 -2.72
CA THR A 70 -27.45 6.14 -1.89
C THR A 70 -26.78 4.92 -2.55
N LEU A 71 -26.34 3.96 -1.72
CA LEU A 71 -25.80 2.71 -2.24
C LEU A 71 -26.89 1.92 -3.02
N GLU A 72 -28.17 2.04 -2.62
CA GLU A 72 -29.28 1.42 -3.32
C GLU A 72 -29.41 1.94 -4.77
N GLN A 73 -29.22 3.25 -4.98
CA GLN A 73 -29.20 3.83 -6.33
C GLN A 73 -28.05 3.28 -7.15
N ILE A 74 -26.84 3.20 -6.56
CA ILE A 74 -25.67 2.62 -7.24
C ILE A 74 -25.93 1.16 -7.62
N ARG A 75 -26.52 0.36 -6.73
CA ARG A 75 -26.84 -1.05 -7.02
C ARG A 75 -27.92 -1.24 -8.09
N LYS A 76 -28.70 -0.22 -8.42
CA LYS A 76 -29.63 -0.25 -9.57
C LYS A 76 -28.93 0.05 -10.89
N ASP A 77 -27.87 0.87 -10.84
CA ASP A 77 -27.18 1.36 -12.03
C ASP A 77 -25.96 0.49 -12.41
N PHE A 78 -25.47 -0.33 -11.48
CA PHE A 78 -24.26 -1.14 -11.65
C PHE A 78 -24.50 -2.61 -11.25
N ASP A 79 -23.91 -3.53 -12.01
CA ASP A 79 -24.06 -4.98 -11.82
C ASP A 79 -23.27 -5.48 -10.59
N ALA A 80 -22.21 -4.78 -10.18
CA ALA A 80 -21.43 -5.06 -8.99
C ALA A 80 -20.85 -3.77 -8.39
N VAL A 81 -20.61 -3.78 -7.07
CA VAL A 81 -20.04 -2.64 -6.34
C VAL A 81 -18.83 -3.09 -5.53
N PHE A 82 -17.75 -2.28 -5.57
CA PHE A 82 -16.59 -2.45 -4.70
C PHE A 82 -16.49 -1.30 -3.71
N LEU A 83 -16.57 -1.59 -2.41
CA LEU A 83 -16.41 -0.63 -1.33
C LEU A 83 -14.92 -0.52 -0.94
N GLY A 84 -14.28 0.58 -1.31
CA GLY A 84 -12.86 0.82 -1.03
C GLY A 84 -12.61 2.20 -0.41
N MET A 85 -13.54 2.69 0.42
CA MET A 85 -13.49 4.01 1.04
C MET A 85 -12.43 4.14 2.15
N GLY A 86 -11.86 3.03 2.61
CA GLY A 86 -10.78 3.03 3.59
C GLY A 86 -11.21 3.40 5.00
N ALA A 87 -10.23 3.76 5.86
CA ALA A 87 -10.43 4.23 7.23
C ALA A 87 -9.90 5.66 7.33
N GLN A 88 -10.72 6.65 7.01
CA GLN A 88 -10.31 8.04 6.89
C GLN A 88 -10.59 8.87 8.14
N ALA A 89 -11.44 8.40 9.05
CA ALA A 89 -11.68 9.05 10.33
C ALA A 89 -10.54 8.77 11.32
N GLY A 90 -9.93 9.81 11.86
CA GLY A 90 -8.95 9.67 12.93
C GLY A 90 -9.62 9.32 14.26
N ARG A 91 -8.98 8.50 15.07
CA ARG A 91 -9.46 8.21 16.43
C ARG A 91 -9.08 9.33 17.37
N ALA A 92 -10.07 9.88 18.06
CA ALA A 92 -9.84 10.81 19.17
C ALA A 92 -9.19 10.08 20.34
N LEU A 93 -8.49 10.83 21.21
CA LEU A 93 -7.99 10.30 22.47
C LEU A 93 -9.20 9.87 23.34
N PRO A 94 -9.18 8.67 23.95
CA PRO A 94 -10.26 8.22 24.83
C PRO A 94 -10.15 8.86 26.21
N LEU A 95 -10.13 10.19 26.25
CA LEU A 95 -9.95 11.00 27.45
C LEU A 95 -11.08 12.02 27.55
N ALA A 96 -11.42 12.42 28.77
CA ALA A 96 -12.21 13.60 28.98
C ALA A 96 -11.49 14.82 28.34
N ASP A 97 -12.27 15.77 27.87
CA ASP A 97 -11.75 17.00 27.24
C ASP A 97 -11.01 16.80 25.90
N SER A 98 -11.11 15.61 25.28
CA SER A 98 -10.54 15.34 23.94
C SER A 98 -11.19 16.14 22.81
N GLU A 99 -12.33 16.77 23.06
CA GLU A 99 -13.04 17.69 22.16
C GLU A 99 -12.58 19.15 22.30
N ALA A 100 -11.51 19.44 23.06
CA ALA A 100 -10.94 20.77 23.11
C ALA A 100 -10.54 21.24 21.69
N PRO A 101 -10.75 22.52 21.32
CA PRO A 101 -10.59 22.99 19.93
C PRO A 101 -9.21 22.74 19.32
N ASN A 102 -8.16 22.73 20.13
CA ASN A 102 -6.78 22.43 19.73
C ASN A 102 -6.33 20.98 20.04
N VAL A 103 -7.29 20.08 20.14
CA VAL A 103 -7.05 18.63 20.18
C VAL A 103 -7.63 18.03 18.89
N VAL A 104 -6.78 17.57 18.00
CA VAL A 104 -7.19 17.13 16.66
C VAL A 104 -6.69 15.72 16.36
N THR A 105 -7.27 15.08 15.35
CA THR A 105 -6.78 13.78 14.90
C THR A 105 -5.69 13.94 13.85
N ALA A 106 -4.80 12.95 13.75
CA ALA A 106 -3.72 12.92 12.75
C ALA A 106 -4.25 13.01 11.32
N THR A 107 -5.37 12.36 11.02
CA THR A 107 -5.98 12.41 9.67
C THR A 107 -6.45 13.82 9.32
N ALA A 108 -7.10 14.53 10.24
CA ALA A 108 -7.53 15.91 10.02
C ALA A 108 -6.32 16.85 9.85
N PHE A 109 -5.30 16.70 10.68
CA PHE A 109 -4.06 17.47 10.62
C PHE A 109 -3.33 17.27 9.27
N LEU A 110 -3.07 16.02 8.90
CA LEU A 110 -2.36 15.69 7.67
C LEU A 110 -3.16 16.06 6.43
N LYS A 111 -4.50 15.88 6.47
CA LYS A 111 -5.37 16.33 5.37
C LYS A 111 -5.27 17.84 5.18
N ALA A 112 -5.38 18.62 6.24
CA ALA A 112 -5.27 20.08 6.17
C ALA A 112 -3.91 20.53 5.63
N PHE A 113 -2.82 19.86 6.02
CA PHE A 113 -1.48 20.09 5.49
C PHE A 113 -1.39 19.73 4.00
N ASN A 114 -1.84 18.55 3.61
CA ASN A 114 -1.76 18.08 2.22
C ASN A 114 -2.68 18.86 1.26
N ASP A 115 -3.77 19.43 1.77
CA ASP A 115 -4.63 20.35 1.03
C ASP A 115 -4.04 21.78 0.95
N GLY A 116 -2.88 22.02 1.57
CA GLY A 116 -2.21 23.34 1.61
C GLY A 116 -2.89 24.36 2.53
N ARG A 117 -3.91 23.95 3.30
CA ARG A 117 -4.65 24.84 4.21
C ARG A 117 -3.89 25.10 5.52
N LEU A 118 -3.12 24.11 6.00
CA LEU A 118 -2.32 24.20 7.21
C LEU A 118 -0.87 24.55 6.86
N GLN A 119 -0.47 25.79 7.13
CA GLN A 119 0.88 26.30 6.84
C GLN A 119 1.68 26.59 8.11
N HIS A 120 1.01 26.77 9.24
CA HIS A 120 1.62 27.10 10.51
C HIS A 120 0.95 26.33 11.65
N VAL A 121 1.66 26.11 12.75
CA VAL A 121 1.17 25.47 13.97
C VAL A 121 1.55 26.29 15.19
N GLY A 122 1.00 25.95 16.37
CA GLY A 122 1.43 26.51 17.64
C GLY A 122 2.87 26.18 17.98
N LYS A 123 3.45 26.89 18.93
CA LYS A 123 4.86 26.73 19.32
C LYS A 123 5.17 25.33 19.85
N ARG A 124 4.26 24.75 20.66
CA ARG A 124 4.45 23.46 21.30
C ARG A 124 3.41 22.47 20.80
N VAL A 125 3.86 21.45 20.11
CA VAL A 125 2.98 20.41 19.55
C VAL A 125 3.27 19.07 20.24
N VAL A 126 2.23 18.47 20.80
CA VAL A 126 2.33 17.12 21.37
C VAL A 126 1.58 16.13 20.45
N VAL A 127 2.29 15.13 19.98
CA VAL A 127 1.74 14.05 19.14
C VAL A 127 1.64 12.78 19.97
N VAL A 128 0.49 12.14 19.98
CA VAL A 128 0.23 10.92 20.74
C VAL A 128 0.11 9.75 19.80
N GLY A 129 1.08 8.83 19.81
CA GLY A 129 1.07 7.64 18.96
C GLY A 129 2.46 7.03 18.77
N GLY A 130 2.53 5.83 18.20
CA GLY A 130 3.79 5.09 18.02
C GLY A 130 3.95 4.46 16.65
N GLY A 131 3.09 4.78 15.68
CA GLY A 131 3.14 4.29 14.30
C GLY A 131 3.66 5.34 13.32
N ASP A 132 3.82 4.95 12.04
CA ASP A 132 4.34 5.84 10.98
C ASP A 132 3.53 7.14 10.84
N THR A 133 2.20 7.10 11.02
CA THR A 133 1.35 8.30 10.99
C THR A 133 1.75 9.32 12.06
N SER A 134 2.16 8.87 13.24
CA SER A 134 2.61 9.79 14.31
C SER A 134 3.94 10.45 13.97
N ILE A 135 4.84 9.74 13.29
CA ILE A 135 6.10 10.29 12.77
C ILE A 135 5.81 11.33 11.66
N ASP A 136 4.88 11.03 10.75
CA ASP A 136 4.48 11.98 9.71
C ASP A 136 3.94 13.29 10.30
N VAL A 137 3.01 13.20 11.25
CA VAL A 137 2.48 14.38 11.97
C VAL A 137 3.59 15.15 12.66
N ALA A 138 4.46 14.47 13.41
CA ALA A 138 5.54 15.10 14.14
C ALA A 138 6.54 15.81 13.20
N THR A 139 6.87 15.17 12.09
CA THR A 139 7.77 15.75 11.06
C THR A 139 7.13 16.95 10.37
N VAL A 140 5.87 16.86 9.99
CA VAL A 140 5.14 17.99 9.38
C VAL A 140 5.09 19.16 10.39
N ALA A 141 4.66 18.91 11.62
CA ALA A 141 4.60 19.94 12.65
C ALA A 141 5.96 20.59 12.92
N ARG A 142 7.05 19.79 12.92
CA ARG A 142 8.42 20.30 13.13
C ARG A 142 8.90 21.20 11.99
N ARG A 143 8.52 20.85 10.75
CA ARG A 143 8.92 21.58 9.54
C ARG A 143 8.03 22.78 9.22
N LEU A 144 6.80 22.81 9.73
CA LEU A 144 5.95 23.98 9.68
C LEU A 144 6.49 25.09 10.61
N GLY A 145 6.38 26.34 10.16
CA GLY A 145 6.64 27.50 11.01
C GLY A 145 5.56 27.65 12.09
N HIS A 146 5.83 28.39 13.15
CA HIS A 146 4.81 28.86 14.06
C HIS A 146 4.69 30.38 13.99
N LEU A 147 3.49 30.88 14.22
CA LEU A 147 3.20 32.31 14.32
C LEU A 147 3.18 32.69 15.82
N GLU A 148 4.04 33.63 16.22
CA GLU A 148 4.06 34.12 17.61
C GLU A 148 2.78 34.91 17.97
N GLU A 149 2.13 35.49 16.96
CA GLU A 149 0.94 36.34 17.11
C GLU A 149 -0.32 35.78 16.44
N SER A 150 -0.34 34.48 16.04
CA SER A 150 -1.53 33.89 15.43
C SER A 150 -2.71 33.87 16.41
N LYS A 151 -3.88 34.29 15.93
CA LYS A 151 -5.10 34.12 16.71
C LYS A 151 -5.33 32.61 16.91
N PRO A 152 -5.72 32.18 18.12
CA PRO A 152 -5.99 30.78 18.40
C PRO A 152 -6.96 30.10 17.41
N THR A 153 -7.91 30.88 16.87
CA THR A 153 -8.91 30.42 15.91
C THR A 153 -8.38 30.13 14.51
N ASP A 154 -7.22 30.65 14.11
CA ASP A 154 -6.72 30.50 12.75
C ASP A 154 -6.35 29.04 12.43
N PHE A 155 -5.76 28.32 13.40
CA PHE A 155 -5.46 26.90 13.28
C PHE A 155 -6.74 26.05 13.12
N GLU A 156 -7.74 26.30 13.95
CA GLU A 156 -9.02 25.58 13.93
C GLU A 156 -9.76 25.80 12.62
N GLN A 157 -9.79 27.02 12.13
CA GLN A 157 -10.40 27.36 10.85
C GLN A 157 -9.66 26.71 9.67
N ALA A 158 -8.33 26.62 9.72
CA ALA A 158 -7.54 25.90 8.70
C ALA A 158 -7.86 24.40 8.70
N ILE A 159 -7.94 23.77 9.88
CA ILE A 159 -8.31 22.35 10.01
C ILE A 159 -9.76 22.13 9.51
N ALA A 160 -10.68 23.03 9.86
CA ALA A 160 -12.07 22.94 9.43
C ALA A 160 -12.28 23.28 7.93
N GLY A 161 -11.26 23.77 7.24
CA GLY A 161 -11.35 24.17 5.82
C GLY A 161 -12.03 25.51 5.58
N GLN A 162 -12.07 26.38 6.59
CA GLN A 162 -12.77 27.66 6.55
C GLN A 162 -11.86 28.85 6.16
N ILE A 163 -10.53 28.68 6.13
CA ILE A 163 -9.57 29.70 5.69
C ILE A 163 -9.06 29.35 4.30
N ALA A 164 -9.16 30.30 3.38
CA ALA A 164 -8.53 30.24 2.07
C ALA A 164 -7.03 30.64 2.14
N HIS A 165 -6.28 30.32 1.09
CA HIS A 165 -4.81 30.34 0.98
C HIS A 165 -4.08 31.69 1.24
N ASP A 166 -4.74 32.79 1.52
CA ASP A 166 -4.15 34.12 1.55
C ASP A 166 -3.69 34.62 2.93
N VAL A 167 -3.30 33.75 3.83
CA VAL A 167 -2.64 34.22 5.05
C VAL A 167 -1.15 34.37 4.78
N ALA A 168 -0.82 35.61 4.55
CA ALA A 168 0.48 36.26 4.45
C ALA A 168 1.74 35.42 4.69
N GLU A 169 2.72 35.58 3.79
CA GLU A 169 4.15 35.37 3.95
C GLU A 169 4.69 35.95 5.28
N ILE A 170 4.45 35.29 6.37
CA ILE A 170 5.17 35.62 7.60
C ILE A 170 6.28 34.61 7.73
N SER A 171 7.49 35.09 7.61
CA SER A 171 8.73 34.35 7.71
C SER A 171 9.01 33.86 9.13
N ALA A 172 8.21 32.95 9.62
CA ALA A 172 8.52 32.23 10.86
C ALA A 172 9.59 31.17 10.56
N LYS A 173 10.86 31.52 10.75
CA LYS A 173 11.98 30.59 10.67
C LYS A 173 12.14 29.73 11.93
N GLN A 174 11.23 29.80 12.88
CA GLN A 174 11.25 29.04 14.11
C GLN A 174 10.18 27.94 14.01
N GLY A 175 10.59 26.70 13.79
CA GLY A 175 9.68 25.55 13.79
C GLY A 175 9.14 25.24 15.18
N ALA A 176 8.03 24.53 15.25
CA ALA A 176 7.44 24.11 16.51
C ALA A 176 8.37 23.19 17.32
N GLU A 177 8.29 23.30 18.63
CA GLU A 177 8.83 22.31 19.55
C GLU A 177 7.88 21.10 19.54
N VAL A 178 8.32 19.97 19.00
CA VAL A 178 7.48 18.80 18.86
C VAL A 178 7.90 17.71 19.82
N THR A 179 6.94 17.25 20.65
CA THR A 179 7.09 16.07 21.50
C THR A 179 6.15 14.97 20.99
N LEU A 180 6.71 13.82 20.61
CA LEU A 180 5.96 12.62 20.29
C LEU A 180 5.97 11.68 21.49
N THR A 181 4.79 11.29 21.98
CA THR A 181 4.63 10.35 23.10
C THR A 181 4.09 9.02 22.59
N SER A 182 4.62 7.92 23.11
CA SER A 182 4.17 6.56 22.82
C SER A 182 4.02 5.74 24.09
N ILE A 183 2.99 4.91 24.17
CA ILE A 183 2.84 3.92 25.26
C ILE A 183 3.91 2.84 25.20
N PHE A 184 4.50 2.59 24.02
CA PHE A 184 5.62 1.66 23.87
C PHE A 184 6.96 2.38 24.09
N ALA A 185 7.94 1.67 24.59
CA ALA A 185 9.33 2.12 24.57
C ALA A 185 9.79 2.39 23.12
N ILE A 186 10.72 3.30 22.91
CA ILE A 186 11.13 3.77 21.58
C ILE A 186 11.56 2.60 20.66
N ASP A 187 12.31 1.64 21.21
CA ASP A 187 12.77 0.44 20.53
C ASP A 187 11.64 -0.56 20.16
N LYS A 188 10.44 -0.38 20.77
CA LYS A 188 9.24 -1.21 20.56
C LYS A 188 8.12 -0.48 19.81
N MET A 189 8.35 0.74 19.39
CA MET A 189 7.40 1.48 18.56
C MET A 189 7.16 0.74 17.23
N GLN A 190 5.94 0.84 16.71
CA GLN A 190 5.56 0.20 15.43
C GLN A 190 6.08 0.96 14.22
N ALA A 191 6.45 2.22 14.38
CA ALA A 191 7.03 3.03 13.32
C ALA A 191 8.38 2.46 12.87
N ASN A 192 8.71 2.67 11.59
CA ASN A 192 9.96 2.23 11.00
C ASN A 192 11.14 2.86 11.76
N LYS A 193 12.14 2.04 12.14
CA LYS A 193 13.32 2.50 12.89
C LYS A 193 14.04 3.66 12.21
N HIS A 194 14.20 3.59 10.90
CA HIS A 194 14.83 4.64 10.12
C HIS A 194 14.06 5.97 10.19
N GLU A 195 12.73 5.93 10.19
CA GLU A 195 11.88 7.11 10.34
C GLU A 195 12.01 7.72 11.75
N ILE A 196 12.12 6.86 12.78
CA ILE A 196 12.36 7.31 14.18
C ILE A 196 13.72 8.02 14.28
N GLU A 197 14.78 7.43 13.72
CA GLU A 197 16.13 8.01 13.72
C GLU A 197 16.16 9.38 13.02
N GLN A 198 15.48 9.49 11.87
CA GLN A 198 15.38 10.77 11.16
C GLN A 198 14.58 11.82 11.94
N ALA A 199 13.47 11.43 12.55
CA ALA A 199 12.69 12.34 13.38
C ALA A 199 13.50 12.91 14.56
N LEU A 200 14.30 12.05 15.19
CA LEU A 200 15.23 12.46 16.26
C LEU A 200 16.31 13.42 15.72
N ALA A 201 16.86 13.16 14.54
CA ALA A 201 17.85 14.03 13.91
C ALA A 201 17.29 15.42 13.58
N GLU A 202 16.02 15.50 13.19
CA GLU A 202 15.29 16.76 12.94
C GLU A 202 14.95 17.52 14.25
N GLY A 203 15.22 16.93 15.43
CA GLY A 203 15.02 17.54 16.71
C GLY A 203 13.63 17.35 17.32
N ILE A 204 12.90 16.35 16.88
CA ILE A 204 11.67 15.91 17.51
C ILE A 204 12.03 15.17 18.80
N ALA A 205 11.42 15.54 19.94
CA ALA A 205 11.58 14.82 21.20
C ALA A 205 10.65 13.60 21.21
N ILE A 206 11.20 12.39 21.13
CA ILE A 206 10.41 11.15 21.20
C ILE A 206 10.51 10.60 22.64
N ARG A 207 9.34 10.41 23.27
CA ARG A 207 9.21 9.93 24.65
C ARG A 207 8.37 8.66 24.69
N GLY A 208 9.03 7.52 24.83
CA GLY A 208 8.38 6.21 24.95
C GLY A 208 7.97 5.86 26.38
N GLY A 209 7.05 4.90 26.53
CA GLY A 209 6.58 4.43 27.83
C GLY A 209 5.69 5.46 28.57
N LEU A 210 4.95 6.29 27.82
CA LEU A 210 4.05 7.30 28.37
C LEU A 210 2.61 7.06 27.89
N ALA A 211 1.69 6.84 28.81
CA ALA A 211 0.26 6.75 28.55
C ALA A 211 -0.42 8.09 28.78
N PRO A 212 -1.24 8.61 27.86
CA PRO A 212 -2.02 9.81 28.09
C PRO A 212 -3.18 9.48 29.06
N ILE A 213 -3.33 10.31 30.11
CA ILE A 213 -4.34 10.11 31.16
C ILE A 213 -5.29 11.29 31.34
N GLY A 214 -4.99 12.44 30.70
CA GLY A 214 -5.85 13.61 30.79
C GLY A 214 -5.37 14.77 29.92
N ILE A 215 -6.26 15.73 29.72
CA ILE A 215 -5.99 16.98 29.02
C ILE A 215 -6.23 18.11 29.98
N VAL A 216 -5.22 18.99 30.18
CA VAL A 216 -5.33 20.17 30.98
C VAL A 216 -5.85 21.31 30.17
N ARG A 217 -6.95 21.96 30.57
CA ARG A 217 -7.55 23.10 29.87
C ARG A 217 -7.21 24.43 30.55
N GLY A 218 -7.06 25.44 29.74
CA GLY A 218 -7.03 26.84 30.16
C GLY A 218 -8.44 27.40 30.40
N ALA A 219 -8.49 28.64 30.83
CA ALA A 219 -9.74 29.37 31.08
C ALA A 219 -10.55 29.62 29.79
N ASP A 220 -9.89 29.60 28.63
CA ASP A 220 -10.47 29.75 27.31
C ASP A 220 -11.04 28.43 26.74
N GLY A 221 -10.98 27.33 27.51
CA GLY A 221 -11.44 26.00 27.11
C GLY A 221 -10.47 25.23 26.21
N ARG A 222 -9.32 25.80 25.84
CA ARG A 222 -8.29 25.14 25.03
C ARG A 222 -7.39 24.26 25.89
N ALA A 223 -6.83 23.21 25.27
CA ALA A 223 -5.79 22.42 25.93
C ALA A 223 -4.51 23.24 26.08
N THR A 224 -3.93 23.19 27.27
CA THR A 224 -2.65 23.85 27.62
C THR A 224 -1.55 22.85 27.93
N ALA A 225 -1.92 21.59 28.24
CA ALA A 225 -0.98 20.48 28.41
C ALA A 225 -1.68 19.12 28.19
N LEU A 226 -0.87 18.15 27.84
CA LEU A 226 -1.24 16.72 27.90
C LEU A 226 -0.72 16.13 29.20
N ARG A 227 -1.61 15.59 30.04
CA ARG A 227 -1.22 14.84 31.22
C ARG A 227 -0.93 13.40 30.85
N VAL A 228 0.26 12.94 31.20
CA VAL A 228 0.75 11.59 30.91
C VAL A 228 1.22 10.91 32.20
N ILE A 229 1.32 9.59 32.16
CA ILE A 229 1.86 8.74 33.21
C ILE A 229 2.85 7.75 32.61
N GLN A 230 3.93 7.42 33.31
CA GLN A 230 4.81 6.35 32.87
C GLN A 230 4.08 5.02 32.85
N CYS A 231 4.35 4.21 31.84
CA CYS A 231 3.69 2.91 31.68
C CYS A 231 4.59 1.85 31.04
N GLU A 232 4.27 0.60 31.31
CA GLU A 232 4.74 -0.54 30.54
C GLU A 232 3.60 -1.07 29.68
N ALA A 233 3.76 -1.03 28.37
CA ALA A 233 2.80 -1.57 27.42
C ALA A 233 3.35 -2.84 26.77
N LYS A 234 2.51 -3.89 26.70
CA LYS A 234 2.85 -5.18 26.08
C LYS A 234 1.66 -5.70 25.26
N LEU A 235 1.95 -6.41 24.18
CA LEU A 235 0.96 -7.17 23.43
C LEU A 235 0.98 -8.62 23.90
N VAL A 236 -0.07 -9.05 24.60
CA VAL A 236 -0.22 -10.42 25.09
C VAL A 236 -1.41 -11.07 24.35
N GLY A 237 -1.12 -12.09 23.55
CA GLY A 237 -2.16 -12.77 22.75
C GLY A 237 -2.90 -11.84 21.78
N GLY A 238 -2.25 -10.78 21.31
CA GLY A 238 -2.85 -9.76 20.42
C GLY A 238 -3.68 -8.70 21.14
N LYS A 239 -3.79 -8.75 22.46
CA LYS A 239 -4.42 -7.71 23.28
C LYS A 239 -3.37 -6.79 23.88
N LEU A 240 -3.66 -5.50 23.89
CA LEU A 240 -2.81 -4.48 24.50
C LEU A 240 -3.07 -4.47 26.01
N GLU A 241 -2.03 -4.70 26.79
CA GLU A 241 -2.00 -4.54 28.24
C GLU A 241 -1.11 -3.36 28.58
N ILE A 242 -1.64 -2.41 29.37
CA ILE A 242 -0.92 -1.23 29.84
C ILE A 242 -0.90 -1.25 31.37
N LYS A 243 0.29 -1.19 31.94
CA LYS A 243 0.49 -1.07 33.39
C LYS A 243 1.08 0.30 33.70
N ASN A 244 0.30 1.18 34.33
CA ASN A 244 0.73 2.50 34.73
C ASN A 244 1.62 2.41 36.00
N ILE A 245 2.55 3.36 36.13
CA ILE A 245 3.42 3.54 37.29
C ILE A 245 2.87 4.71 38.07
N GLU A 246 2.17 4.44 39.17
CA GLU A 246 1.55 5.46 40.01
C GLU A 246 2.59 6.44 40.58
N GLY A 247 2.23 7.71 40.66
CA GLY A 247 3.09 8.79 41.16
C GLY A 247 4.13 9.31 40.16
N SER A 248 3.99 8.91 38.88
CA SER A 248 4.85 9.37 37.77
C SER A 248 4.12 10.32 36.82
N GLU A 249 2.99 10.87 37.23
CA GLU A 249 2.20 11.80 36.45
C GLU A 249 2.98 13.09 36.16
N GLU A 250 2.90 13.54 34.92
CA GLU A 250 3.47 14.82 34.49
C GLU A 250 2.59 15.50 33.45
N ASP A 251 2.68 16.82 33.37
CA ASP A 251 2.01 17.63 32.37
C ASP A 251 3.02 18.08 31.30
N ILE A 252 2.79 17.66 30.04
CA ILE A 252 3.58 18.11 28.88
C ILE A 252 2.87 19.34 28.30
N PRO A 253 3.47 20.54 28.36
CA PRO A 253 2.85 21.76 27.85
C PRO A 253 2.59 21.63 26.32
N ALA A 254 1.40 22.04 25.88
CA ALA A 254 0.97 21.93 24.48
C ALA A 254 0.08 23.09 24.09
N ASP A 255 0.33 23.67 22.91
CA ASP A 255 -0.55 24.60 22.23
C ASP A 255 -1.43 23.86 21.20
N LEU A 256 -1.00 22.64 20.83
CA LEU A 256 -1.71 21.71 19.96
C LEU A 256 -1.43 20.28 20.39
N ILE A 257 -2.48 19.47 20.49
CA ILE A 257 -2.38 18.03 20.73
C ILE A 257 -2.92 17.29 19.51
N VAL A 258 -2.13 16.37 18.95
CA VAL A 258 -2.54 15.57 17.79
C VAL A 258 -2.63 14.09 18.15
N SER A 259 -3.83 13.54 18.07
CA SER A 259 -4.10 12.13 18.30
C SER A 259 -3.75 11.30 17.06
N ALA A 260 -2.72 10.46 17.14
CA ALA A 260 -2.25 9.55 16.11
C ALA A 260 -2.35 8.07 16.56
N ILE A 261 -3.41 7.73 17.28
CA ILE A 261 -3.64 6.39 17.89
C ILE A 261 -4.42 5.44 16.96
N GLY A 262 -4.51 5.74 15.69
CA GLY A 262 -5.14 4.92 14.68
C GLY A 262 -6.28 5.62 13.94
N GLN A 263 -6.90 4.86 13.07
CA GLN A 263 -7.93 5.31 12.15
C GLN A 263 -9.19 4.46 12.33
N ALA A 264 -10.33 4.98 11.87
CA ALA A 264 -11.61 4.31 11.87
C ALA A 264 -12.32 4.49 10.52
N VAL A 265 -13.19 3.57 10.20
CA VAL A 265 -14.09 3.67 9.05
C VAL A 265 -15.25 4.58 9.41
N ASP A 266 -15.57 5.53 8.56
CA ASP A 266 -16.81 6.30 8.65
C ASP A 266 -17.92 5.57 7.88
N PHE A 267 -18.88 5.05 8.60
CA PHE A 267 -20.03 4.31 8.06
C PHE A 267 -21.28 5.17 7.87
N THR A 268 -21.19 6.50 7.92
CA THR A 268 -22.35 7.38 7.72
C THR A 268 -23.03 7.11 6.39
N GLY A 269 -24.30 6.66 6.45
CA GLY A 269 -25.10 6.23 5.30
C GLY A 269 -24.75 4.83 4.76
N LEU A 270 -23.90 4.08 5.46
CA LEU A 270 -23.48 2.70 5.15
C LEU A 270 -23.43 1.84 6.44
N GLU A 271 -24.23 2.19 7.45
CA GLU A 271 -24.20 1.59 8.78
C GLU A 271 -24.43 0.07 8.75
N GLU A 272 -25.18 -0.42 7.78
CA GLU A 272 -25.50 -1.84 7.58
C GLU A 272 -24.26 -2.71 7.28
N PHE A 273 -23.16 -2.10 6.82
CA PHE A 273 -21.92 -2.81 6.54
C PHE A 273 -20.99 -2.93 7.76
N ASN A 274 -21.29 -2.19 8.82
CA ASN A 274 -20.49 -2.27 10.04
C ASN A 274 -20.78 -3.59 10.78
N ASN A 275 -19.75 -4.42 10.90
CA ASN A 275 -19.82 -5.71 11.59
C ASN A 275 -19.85 -5.59 13.13
N GLY A 276 -20.10 -4.40 13.68
CA GLY A 276 -20.07 -4.12 15.13
C GLY A 276 -18.64 -3.96 15.70
N LYS A 277 -17.61 -4.11 14.89
CA LYS A 277 -16.19 -3.90 15.25
C LYS A 277 -15.54 -2.75 14.49
N GLY A 278 -16.33 -1.95 13.78
CA GLY A 278 -15.85 -0.84 12.98
C GLY A 278 -15.17 -1.25 11.67
N ALA A 279 -15.58 -2.39 11.10
CA ALA A 279 -15.05 -2.90 9.84
C ALA A 279 -16.14 -3.62 9.03
N VAL A 280 -15.87 -3.90 7.77
CA VAL A 280 -16.70 -4.72 6.91
C VAL A 280 -16.21 -6.17 6.96
N SER A 281 -17.15 -7.12 7.09
CA SER A 281 -16.84 -8.55 7.01
C SER A 281 -16.96 -9.05 5.57
N THR A 282 -15.94 -9.74 5.08
CA THR A 282 -15.88 -10.33 3.74
C THR A 282 -15.47 -11.79 3.80
N ASP A 283 -15.75 -12.51 2.73
CA ASP A 283 -15.14 -13.80 2.47
C ASP A 283 -13.70 -13.65 1.92
N ARG A 284 -13.10 -14.78 1.56
CA ARG A 284 -11.72 -14.81 1.00
C ARG A 284 -11.57 -14.18 -0.39
N ASN A 285 -12.67 -13.98 -1.11
CA ASN A 285 -12.73 -13.34 -2.43
C ASN A 285 -13.20 -11.89 -2.32
N TYR A 286 -13.26 -11.38 -1.08
CA TYR A 286 -13.69 -10.02 -0.74
C TYR A 286 -15.16 -9.71 -1.05
N LEU A 287 -16.01 -10.72 -1.26
CA LEU A 287 -17.47 -10.57 -1.28
C LEU A 287 -17.95 -10.24 0.14
N VAL A 288 -18.74 -9.20 0.30
CA VAL A 288 -19.29 -8.79 1.59
C VAL A 288 -20.29 -9.83 2.08
N THR A 289 -20.12 -10.26 3.33
CA THR A 289 -20.97 -11.30 3.93
C THR A 289 -22.44 -10.91 3.90
N GLY A 290 -23.26 -11.75 3.28
CA GLY A 290 -24.71 -11.52 3.16
C GLY A 290 -25.15 -10.48 2.12
N GLN A 291 -24.21 -9.90 1.34
CA GLN A 291 -24.49 -8.88 0.35
C GLN A 291 -24.10 -9.34 -1.06
N LYS A 292 -25.09 -9.80 -1.83
CA LYS A 292 -24.84 -10.25 -3.21
C LYS A 292 -24.38 -9.10 -4.10
N GLY A 293 -23.29 -9.30 -4.85
CA GLY A 293 -22.74 -8.32 -5.79
C GLY A 293 -22.01 -7.14 -5.15
N VAL A 294 -21.82 -7.15 -3.80
CA VAL A 294 -21.06 -6.12 -3.10
C VAL A 294 -19.76 -6.71 -2.59
N PHE A 295 -18.66 -6.08 -2.94
CA PHE A 295 -17.31 -6.47 -2.54
C PHE A 295 -16.67 -5.34 -1.74
N ALA A 296 -15.68 -5.65 -0.93
CA ALA A 296 -14.96 -4.63 -0.16
C ALA A 296 -13.48 -4.96 -0.05
N GLY A 297 -12.63 -3.93 0.07
CA GLY A 297 -11.19 -4.11 0.20
C GLY A 297 -10.47 -2.91 0.77
N GLY A 298 -9.21 -3.10 1.17
CA GLY A 298 -8.41 -2.08 1.83
C GLY A 298 -8.74 -1.92 3.30
N ASP A 299 -8.51 -0.73 3.83
CA ASP A 299 -8.60 -0.46 5.27
C ASP A 299 -10.01 -0.52 5.85
N ILE A 300 -11.03 -0.52 5.00
CA ILE A 300 -12.43 -0.76 5.42
C ILE A 300 -12.62 -2.16 6.03
N ILE A 301 -11.79 -3.14 5.64
CA ILE A 301 -11.79 -4.49 6.23
C ILE A 301 -10.86 -4.51 7.44
N ARG A 302 -9.64 -4.04 7.25
CA ARG A 302 -8.59 -3.99 8.25
C ARG A 302 -7.50 -3.03 7.81
N PRO A 303 -7.20 -1.98 8.60
CA PRO A 303 -6.06 -1.12 8.33
C PRO A 303 -4.74 -1.89 8.26
N HIS A 304 -4.00 -1.71 7.16
CA HIS A 304 -2.74 -2.38 6.91
C HIS A 304 -1.88 -1.56 5.92
N LEU A 305 -0.91 -2.20 5.26
CA LEU A 305 -0.02 -1.58 4.28
C LEU A 305 -0.77 -1.21 2.98
N LEU A 306 -0.25 -0.23 2.25
CA LEU A 306 -0.75 0.15 0.92
C LEU A 306 -0.75 -1.03 -0.05
N THR A 307 0.30 -1.85 -0.02
CA THR A 307 0.42 -3.07 -0.84
C THR A 307 -0.68 -4.07 -0.54
N THR A 308 -1.11 -4.18 0.72
CA THR A 308 -2.25 -5.02 1.12
C THR A 308 -3.55 -4.49 0.52
N ALA A 309 -3.78 -3.18 0.58
CA ALA A 309 -4.97 -2.57 -0.02
C ALA A 309 -5.02 -2.77 -1.55
N ILE A 310 -3.88 -2.62 -2.24
CA ILE A 310 -3.74 -2.90 -3.68
C ILE A 310 -4.06 -4.37 -3.97
N GLY A 311 -3.51 -5.31 -3.18
CA GLY A 311 -3.78 -6.74 -3.29
C GLY A 311 -5.24 -7.09 -3.09
N HIS A 312 -5.92 -6.47 -2.09
CA HIS A 312 -7.36 -6.64 -1.87
C HIS A 312 -8.17 -6.23 -3.11
N GLY A 313 -7.84 -5.08 -3.71
CA GLY A 313 -8.50 -4.61 -4.95
C GLY A 313 -8.31 -5.57 -6.12
N SER A 314 -7.10 -6.11 -6.30
CA SER A 314 -6.79 -7.07 -7.35
C SER A 314 -7.57 -8.38 -7.18
N ILE A 315 -7.60 -8.93 -5.97
CA ILE A 315 -8.33 -10.18 -5.70
C ILE A 315 -9.85 -9.98 -5.81
N ALA A 316 -10.36 -8.85 -5.30
CA ALA A 316 -11.78 -8.51 -5.43
C ALA A 316 -12.20 -8.37 -6.90
N ALA A 317 -11.33 -7.83 -7.75
CA ALA A 317 -11.60 -7.72 -9.19
C ALA A 317 -11.76 -9.09 -9.87
N ASP A 318 -10.97 -10.10 -9.48
CA ASP A 318 -11.18 -11.48 -9.93
C ASP A 318 -12.53 -12.01 -9.43
N GLY A 319 -12.86 -11.77 -8.15
CA GLY A 319 -14.14 -12.14 -7.57
C GLY A 319 -15.34 -11.50 -8.29
N ILE A 320 -15.24 -10.21 -8.60
CA ILE A 320 -16.27 -9.47 -9.34
C ILE A 320 -16.39 -10.02 -10.77
N HIS A 321 -15.28 -10.27 -11.43
CA HIS A 321 -15.28 -10.84 -12.80
C HIS A 321 -15.97 -12.20 -12.84
N HIS A 322 -15.66 -13.10 -11.90
CA HIS A 322 -16.32 -14.40 -11.82
C HIS A 322 -17.83 -14.23 -11.49
N TYR A 323 -18.17 -13.35 -10.57
CA TYR A 323 -19.56 -13.06 -10.22
C TYR A 323 -20.38 -12.59 -11.43
N LEU A 324 -19.85 -11.64 -12.20
CA LEU A 324 -20.53 -11.07 -13.38
C LEU A 324 -20.68 -12.08 -14.54
N ASN A 325 -19.78 -13.04 -14.65
CA ASN A 325 -19.83 -14.09 -15.65
C ASN A 325 -20.55 -15.37 -15.19
N GLY A 326 -21.09 -15.37 -13.98
CA GLY A 326 -21.78 -16.55 -13.42
C GLY A 326 -20.85 -17.75 -13.18
N LEU A 327 -19.55 -17.47 -12.96
CA LEU A 327 -18.54 -18.49 -12.70
C LEU A 327 -18.43 -18.73 -11.19
N ASP A 328 -18.09 -19.95 -10.80
CA ASP A 328 -17.82 -20.25 -9.40
C ASP A 328 -16.57 -19.49 -8.92
N LEU A 329 -16.66 -18.98 -7.68
CA LEU A 329 -15.55 -18.32 -7.03
C LEU A 329 -14.51 -19.36 -6.58
N GLU A 330 -13.54 -19.62 -7.42
CA GLU A 330 -12.44 -20.54 -7.11
C GLU A 330 -11.57 -20.02 -5.96
N LYS A 331 -10.98 -20.97 -5.24
CA LYS A 331 -9.99 -20.64 -4.22
C LYS A 331 -8.73 -20.14 -4.90
N ARG A 332 -8.48 -18.85 -4.82
CA ARG A 332 -7.21 -18.29 -5.29
C ARG A 332 -6.03 -18.91 -4.53
N PRO A 333 -4.99 -19.41 -5.22
CA PRO A 333 -3.80 -19.90 -4.55
C PRO A 333 -3.10 -18.76 -3.80
N LYS A 334 -2.42 -19.06 -2.69
CA LYS A 334 -1.68 -18.06 -1.89
C LYS A 334 -0.59 -17.34 -2.70
N ILE A 335 -0.10 -17.98 -3.72
CA ILE A 335 0.90 -17.47 -4.65
C ILE A 335 0.21 -17.47 -6.00
N ASP A 336 0.28 -16.34 -6.70
CA ASP A 336 -0.26 -16.22 -8.06
C ASP A 336 0.64 -17.03 -8.99
N ALA A 337 0.34 -18.31 -9.09
CA ALA A 337 0.95 -19.18 -10.08
C ALA A 337 0.24 -18.92 -11.40
N HIS A 338 0.94 -18.34 -12.36
CA HIS A 338 0.47 -18.34 -13.74
C HIS A 338 0.51 -19.78 -14.26
N GLN A 339 -0.56 -20.48 -14.04
CA GLN A 339 -0.71 -21.82 -14.62
C GLN A 339 -0.97 -21.68 -16.11
N PHE A 340 -0.05 -22.15 -16.91
CA PHE A 340 -0.33 -22.42 -18.30
C PHE A 340 -1.08 -23.75 -18.36
N ASP A 341 -2.39 -23.70 -18.43
CA ASP A 341 -3.22 -24.88 -18.66
C ASP A 341 -3.22 -25.18 -20.15
N LEU A 342 -2.30 -26.04 -20.57
CA LEU A 342 -2.17 -26.49 -21.94
C LEU A 342 -3.46 -27.15 -22.42
N MET A 343 -4.09 -27.96 -21.58
CA MET A 343 -5.32 -28.68 -21.91
C MET A 343 -6.46 -27.74 -22.23
N ARG A 344 -6.66 -26.73 -21.39
CA ARG A 344 -7.65 -25.70 -21.64
C ARG A 344 -7.36 -24.95 -22.93
N LYS A 345 -6.10 -24.61 -23.20
CA LYS A 345 -5.68 -23.95 -24.45
C LYS A 345 -5.91 -24.81 -25.69
N MET A 346 -5.70 -26.10 -25.59
CA MET A 346 -5.98 -27.04 -26.66
C MET A 346 -7.50 -27.16 -26.90
N MET A 347 -8.30 -27.29 -25.83
CA MET A 347 -9.77 -27.31 -25.93
C MET A 347 -10.31 -26.01 -26.54
N GLU A 348 -9.81 -24.84 -26.10
CA GLU A 348 -10.17 -23.54 -26.68
C GLU A 348 -9.89 -23.46 -28.20
N LYS A 349 -8.90 -24.20 -28.69
CA LYS A 349 -8.56 -24.30 -30.12
C LYS A 349 -9.25 -25.44 -30.84
N GLY A 350 -10.16 -26.15 -30.16
CA GLY A 350 -10.91 -27.27 -30.75
C GLY A 350 -10.05 -28.50 -31.02
N LEU A 351 -8.90 -28.64 -30.36
CA LEU A 351 -8.05 -29.83 -30.48
C LEU A 351 -8.57 -30.91 -29.52
N GLU A 352 -8.89 -32.08 -30.07
CA GLU A 352 -9.24 -33.26 -29.28
C GLU A 352 -8.00 -33.80 -28.56
N ILE A 353 -8.14 -33.97 -27.25
CA ILE A 353 -7.10 -34.54 -26.41
C ILE A 353 -7.48 -35.99 -26.13
N LYS A 354 -6.66 -36.92 -26.60
CA LYS A 354 -6.82 -38.32 -26.25
C LYS A 354 -5.92 -38.66 -25.05
N GLU A 355 -6.53 -39.03 -23.93
CA GLU A 355 -5.78 -39.67 -22.84
C GLU A 355 -5.30 -41.05 -23.32
N THR A 356 -4.00 -41.27 -23.25
CA THR A 356 -3.41 -42.58 -23.43
C THR A 356 -2.78 -43.04 -22.13
N HIS A 357 -3.16 -44.20 -21.65
CA HIS A 357 -2.61 -44.78 -20.43
C HIS A 357 -1.31 -45.55 -20.67
N GLU A 358 -0.82 -45.60 -21.88
CA GLU A 358 0.45 -46.21 -22.24
C GLU A 358 1.50 -45.15 -22.59
N PRO A 359 2.76 -45.33 -22.12
CA PRO A 359 3.83 -44.40 -22.47
C PRO A 359 4.18 -44.57 -23.97
N LEU A 360 3.64 -43.66 -24.77
CA LEU A 360 4.03 -43.56 -26.19
C LEU A 360 5.38 -42.87 -26.28
N ARG A 361 6.38 -43.53 -26.83
CA ARG A 361 7.62 -42.87 -27.24
C ARG A 361 7.48 -42.42 -28.68
N GLY A 362 7.55 -41.14 -28.87
CA GLY A 362 7.47 -40.51 -30.21
C GLY A 362 6.06 -40.06 -30.58
N THR A 363 6.01 -39.04 -31.39
CA THR A 363 4.78 -38.48 -31.94
C THR A 363 4.31 -39.35 -33.12
N ASP A 364 3.14 -39.89 -33.00
CA ASP A 364 2.34 -40.17 -34.18
C ASP A 364 1.61 -38.88 -34.57
N SER A 365 1.92 -38.33 -35.73
CA SER A 365 1.47 -37.03 -36.19
C SER A 365 -0.03 -36.89 -36.39
N SER A 366 -0.82 -37.91 -36.17
CA SER A 366 -2.28 -37.88 -36.31
C SER A 366 -3.04 -37.64 -35.00
N ASN A 367 -2.41 -37.77 -33.82
CA ASN A 367 -3.05 -37.59 -32.53
C ASN A 367 -2.10 -36.96 -31.54
N VAL A 368 -2.54 -35.89 -30.89
CA VAL A 368 -1.80 -35.30 -29.78
C VAL A 368 -1.87 -36.24 -28.56
N ALA A 369 -0.78 -36.94 -28.30
CA ALA A 369 -0.66 -37.79 -27.11
C ALA A 369 -0.06 -36.97 -25.96
N VAL A 370 -0.79 -36.91 -24.86
CA VAL A 370 -0.37 -36.22 -23.69
C VAL A 370 0.30 -37.23 -22.74
N HIS A 371 1.64 -37.15 -22.65
CA HIS A 371 2.40 -37.92 -21.70
C HIS A 371 2.68 -37.06 -20.46
N ASN A 372 2.29 -37.52 -19.31
CA ASN A 372 2.68 -36.91 -18.03
C ASN A 372 2.04 -35.56 -17.70
N PHE A 373 0.88 -35.60 -17.07
CA PHE A 373 0.08 -34.45 -16.64
C PHE A 373 0.56 -33.75 -15.38
N ASP A 374 1.74 -34.03 -14.87
CA ASP A 374 2.29 -33.24 -13.80
C ASP A 374 2.49 -31.82 -14.32
N ASN A 375 1.54 -30.94 -14.01
CA ASN A 375 1.69 -29.53 -14.29
C ASN A 375 2.77 -28.96 -13.38
N ARG A 376 4.03 -29.07 -13.81
CA ARG A 376 5.21 -28.52 -13.14
C ARG A 376 5.44 -27.06 -13.48
N SER A 377 4.49 -26.43 -14.17
CA SER A 377 4.54 -25.00 -14.51
C SER A 377 4.10 -24.10 -13.38
N ASP A 378 3.88 -24.61 -12.18
CA ASP A 378 3.55 -23.80 -11.01
C ASP A 378 4.67 -22.79 -10.74
N ARG A 379 4.37 -21.54 -11.06
CA ARG A 379 5.26 -20.43 -10.70
C ARG A 379 5.03 -20.08 -9.25
N TYR A 380 6.07 -20.13 -8.47
CA TYR A 380 6.08 -19.66 -7.10
C TYR A 380 7.20 -18.65 -6.91
N VAL A 381 7.04 -17.78 -5.93
CA VAL A 381 8.11 -16.86 -5.55
C VAL A 381 9.25 -17.70 -4.97
N ILE A 382 10.36 -17.77 -5.69
CA ILE A 382 11.56 -18.46 -5.21
C ILE A 382 12.23 -17.54 -4.19
N PRO A 383 12.41 -17.96 -2.92
CA PRO A 383 13.21 -17.22 -1.96
C PRO A 383 14.61 -16.96 -2.50
N HIS A 384 15.18 -15.80 -2.21
CA HIS A 384 16.47 -15.37 -2.76
C HIS A 384 17.63 -16.32 -2.41
N ASP A 385 17.56 -17.00 -1.30
CA ASP A 385 18.52 -18.02 -0.83
C ASP A 385 18.41 -19.35 -1.59
N LYS A 386 17.32 -19.56 -2.33
CA LYS A 386 17.08 -20.75 -3.17
C LYS A 386 17.21 -20.47 -4.66
N LEU A 387 17.53 -19.23 -5.05
CA LEU A 387 17.75 -18.87 -6.44
C LEU A 387 18.98 -19.59 -7.00
N PHE A 388 18.80 -20.27 -8.14
CA PHE A 388 19.93 -20.81 -8.88
C PHE A 388 20.62 -19.67 -9.65
N LEU A 389 21.71 -19.15 -9.10
CA LEU A 389 22.44 -18.05 -9.70
C LEU A 389 23.42 -18.49 -10.81
N GLY A 390 23.70 -19.80 -10.91
CA GLY A 390 24.61 -20.34 -11.91
C GLY A 390 26.00 -19.68 -11.83
N HIS A 391 26.43 -19.11 -12.92
CA HIS A 391 27.73 -18.44 -13.05
C HIS A 391 27.69 -16.93 -12.77
N PHE A 392 26.56 -16.39 -12.27
CA PHE A 392 26.47 -14.98 -11.94
C PHE A 392 27.29 -14.62 -10.71
N SER A 393 28.07 -13.55 -10.84
CA SER A 393 28.75 -12.96 -9.70
C SER A 393 27.74 -12.22 -8.80
N ILE A 394 27.90 -12.38 -7.49
CA ILE A 394 27.15 -11.58 -6.52
C ILE A 394 27.70 -10.17 -6.56
N VAL A 395 26.86 -9.21 -6.94
CA VAL A 395 27.19 -7.79 -6.98
C VAL A 395 26.29 -7.05 -5.98
N ALA A 396 26.91 -6.21 -5.14
CA ALA A 396 26.15 -5.38 -4.22
C ALA A 396 25.25 -4.39 -5.00
N ARG A 397 24.04 -4.17 -4.48
CA ARG A 397 23.13 -3.18 -5.08
C ARG A 397 23.59 -1.75 -4.78
N ASN A 398 23.37 -0.83 -5.70
CA ASN A 398 23.44 0.60 -5.42
C ASN A 398 22.24 1.01 -4.54
N LYS A 399 22.53 1.68 -3.45
CA LYS A 399 21.49 2.18 -2.53
C LYS A 399 21.32 3.68 -2.75
N ARG A 400 20.08 4.14 -2.66
CA ARG A 400 19.80 5.58 -2.62
C ARG A 400 20.49 6.20 -1.41
N ASN A 401 21.01 7.41 -1.57
CA ASN A 401 21.58 8.18 -0.47
C ASN A 401 20.45 8.61 0.49
N VAL A 402 20.71 8.49 1.79
CA VAL A 402 19.82 9.03 2.80
C VAL A 402 20.18 10.48 3.04
N ILE A 403 19.21 11.39 2.87
CA ILE A 403 19.36 12.80 3.16
C ILE A 403 18.97 13.01 4.62
N THR A 404 19.93 13.27 5.48
CA THR A 404 19.68 13.59 6.88
C THR A 404 19.59 15.10 7.04
N LEU A 405 18.42 15.58 7.43
CA LEU A 405 18.24 17.00 7.75
C LEU A 405 18.71 17.29 9.17
N SER A 406 19.47 18.37 9.35
CA SER A 406 19.75 18.91 10.68
C SER A 406 18.52 19.62 11.23
N LYS A 407 18.51 19.90 12.56
CA LYS A 407 17.44 20.66 13.21
C LYS A 407 17.14 21.97 12.51
N GLU A 408 18.20 22.69 12.11
CA GLU A 408 18.14 24.00 11.49
C GLU A 408 17.65 23.89 10.03
N SER A 409 18.12 22.87 9.29
CA SER A 409 17.76 22.67 7.89
C SER A 409 16.34 22.08 7.73
N ALA A 410 15.77 21.48 8.77
CA ALA A 410 14.40 20.94 8.72
C ALA A 410 13.33 22.05 8.71
N LEU A 411 13.66 23.26 9.19
CA LEU A 411 12.71 24.35 9.31
C LEU A 411 12.31 24.92 7.96
N GLY A 412 11.01 24.85 7.64
CA GLY A 412 10.48 25.33 6.37
C GLY A 412 10.92 24.54 5.14
N ASN A 413 11.56 23.39 5.34
CA ASN A 413 12.05 22.52 4.29
C ASN A 413 11.24 21.22 4.25
N PHE A 414 10.58 20.96 3.13
CA PHE A 414 9.86 19.72 2.86
C PHE A 414 10.60 18.85 1.85
N GLN A 415 11.93 18.86 1.90
CA GLN A 415 12.77 18.00 1.07
C GLN A 415 12.54 16.53 1.41
N ASP A 416 12.55 15.66 0.39
CA ASP A 416 12.55 14.21 0.57
C ASP A 416 13.78 13.76 1.36
N ARG A 417 13.61 12.76 2.19
CA ARG A 417 14.68 12.13 2.99
C ARG A 417 15.50 11.12 2.21
N LEU A 418 15.04 10.72 1.04
CA LEU A 418 15.72 9.79 0.17
C LEU A 418 16.14 10.49 -1.12
N GLY A 419 17.43 10.47 -1.41
CA GLY A 419 17.95 10.87 -2.69
C GLY A 419 17.52 9.90 -3.81
N VAL A 420 17.82 10.26 -5.02
CA VAL A 420 17.63 9.42 -6.21
C VAL A 420 18.98 8.81 -6.62
N LEU A 421 18.94 7.68 -7.31
CA LEU A 421 20.11 7.16 -8.00
C LEU A 421 20.43 8.05 -9.22
N SER A 422 21.70 8.18 -9.56
CA SER A 422 22.10 8.81 -10.82
C SER A 422 21.60 8.00 -12.02
N GLN A 423 21.63 8.57 -13.20
CA GLN A 423 21.28 7.85 -14.42
C GLN A 423 22.15 6.60 -14.61
N GLU A 424 23.45 6.72 -14.36
CA GLU A 424 24.41 5.63 -14.48
C GLU A 424 24.13 4.52 -13.46
N GLU A 425 23.88 4.88 -12.20
CA GLU A 425 23.51 3.94 -11.14
C GLU A 425 22.18 3.26 -11.44
N THR A 426 21.19 3.99 -11.93
CA THR A 426 19.89 3.44 -12.32
C THR A 426 20.03 2.44 -13.46
N VAL A 427 20.83 2.75 -14.48
CA VAL A 427 21.11 1.84 -15.60
C VAL A 427 21.88 0.61 -15.11
N ALA A 428 22.83 0.77 -14.19
CA ALA A 428 23.58 -0.35 -13.61
C ALA A 428 22.64 -1.28 -12.81
N GLU A 429 21.75 -0.73 -11.99
CA GLU A 429 20.75 -1.52 -11.26
C GLU A 429 19.74 -2.20 -12.20
N ALA A 430 19.29 -1.51 -13.25
CA ALA A 430 18.39 -2.09 -14.23
C ALA A 430 19.04 -3.28 -14.99
N LYS A 431 20.32 -3.21 -15.29
CA LYS A 431 21.05 -4.29 -15.96
C LYS A 431 21.19 -5.56 -15.13
N ARG A 432 21.15 -5.45 -13.81
CA ARG A 432 21.18 -6.61 -12.90
C ARG A 432 19.78 -7.10 -12.49
N CYS A 433 18.73 -6.48 -13.02
CA CYS A 433 17.34 -6.89 -12.75
C CYS A 433 17.08 -8.27 -13.35
N MET A 434 16.62 -9.21 -12.53
CA MET A 434 16.29 -10.58 -12.95
C MET A 434 14.87 -10.70 -13.52
N SER A 435 14.11 -9.61 -13.65
CA SER A 435 12.77 -9.53 -14.24
C SER A 435 11.78 -10.61 -13.74
N CYS A 436 11.81 -10.95 -12.46
CA CYS A 436 11.12 -12.08 -11.82
C CYS A 436 9.92 -12.62 -12.59
N GLY A 437 10.05 -13.83 -13.18
CA GLY A 437 9.04 -14.46 -14.04
C GLY A 437 9.21 -14.21 -15.56
N MET A 438 10.14 -13.37 -15.98
CA MET A 438 10.49 -13.16 -17.39
C MET A 438 11.94 -13.57 -17.65
N CYS A 439 12.25 -13.90 -18.89
CA CYS A 439 13.63 -14.19 -19.30
C CYS A 439 14.47 -12.90 -19.26
N PHE A 440 15.60 -12.92 -18.55
CA PHE A 440 16.57 -11.84 -18.50
C PHE A 440 17.92 -12.19 -19.17
N GLU A 441 17.91 -13.18 -20.04
CA GLU A 441 19.05 -13.62 -20.86
C GLU A 441 20.26 -14.15 -20.04
N CYS A 442 19.99 -14.89 -18.96
CA CYS A 442 21.04 -15.42 -18.08
C CYS A 442 21.86 -16.56 -18.68
N ASP A 443 21.41 -17.17 -19.77
CA ASP A 443 22.00 -18.32 -20.44
C ASP A 443 22.11 -19.64 -19.65
N ASN A 444 21.64 -19.72 -18.42
CA ASN A 444 21.71 -20.95 -17.67
C ASN A 444 21.11 -22.13 -18.45
N CYS A 445 19.94 -21.95 -19.04
CA CYS A 445 19.30 -23.00 -19.83
C CYS A 445 20.10 -23.39 -21.09
N VAL A 446 20.84 -22.47 -21.67
CA VAL A 446 21.73 -22.74 -22.84
C VAL A 446 22.98 -23.47 -22.37
N VAL A 447 23.63 -22.99 -21.30
CA VAL A 447 24.91 -23.54 -20.79
C VAL A 447 24.72 -24.94 -20.22
N TYR A 448 23.65 -25.17 -19.49
CA TYR A 448 23.40 -26.45 -18.80
C TYR A 448 22.63 -27.48 -19.64
N CYS A 449 22.22 -27.12 -20.86
CA CYS A 449 21.56 -28.07 -21.76
C CYS A 449 22.52 -29.14 -22.26
N PRO A 450 22.37 -30.44 -21.84
CA PRO A 450 23.32 -31.48 -22.21
C PRO A 450 23.30 -31.81 -23.71
N GLN A 451 22.23 -31.46 -24.42
CA GLN A 451 22.05 -31.74 -25.85
C GLN A 451 22.24 -30.47 -26.71
N THR A 452 22.64 -29.35 -26.12
CA THR A 452 22.70 -28.07 -26.85
C THR A 452 21.41 -27.76 -27.63
N ALA A 453 20.29 -28.21 -27.09
CA ALA A 453 18.96 -28.02 -27.73
C ALA A 453 18.40 -26.62 -27.48
N VAL A 454 18.81 -25.96 -26.39
CA VAL A 454 18.35 -24.60 -26.07
C VAL A 454 19.35 -23.61 -26.66
N PHE A 455 18.84 -22.60 -27.38
CA PHE A 455 19.67 -21.59 -28.04
C PHE A 455 19.07 -20.19 -27.92
N ARG A 456 19.90 -19.15 -28.05
CA ARG A 456 19.43 -17.76 -28.08
C ARG A 456 18.72 -17.43 -29.39
N VAL A 457 17.58 -16.76 -29.27
CA VAL A 457 16.88 -16.15 -30.40
C VAL A 457 17.56 -14.81 -30.73
N LYS A 458 17.78 -14.51 -32.00
CA LYS A 458 18.30 -13.20 -32.41
C LYS A 458 17.36 -12.08 -31.96
N LYS A 459 17.90 -10.97 -31.44
CA LYS A 459 17.09 -9.83 -30.96
C LYS A 459 16.13 -9.28 -32.01
N THR A 460 16.45 -9.39 -33.28
CA THR A 460 15.57 -9.01 -34.41
C THR A 460 14.42 -9.97 -34.64
N GLN A 461 14.47 -11.15 -34.06
CA GLN A 461 13.46 -12.21 -34.17
C GLN A 461 12.76 -12.49 -32.88
N SER A 462 13.23 -11.91 -31.75
CA SER A 462 12.57 -12.09 -30.45
C SER A 462 11.27 -11.29 -30.43
N THR A 463 10.19 -11.97 -30.10
CA THR A 463 8.98 -11.34 -29.63
C THR A 463 9.15 -11.00 -28.16
N LEU A 464 8.37 -10.05 -27.65
CA LEU A 464 8.43 -9.56 -26.25
C LEU A 464 8.65 -10.70 -25.24
N GLY A 465 9.83 -10.71 -24.61
CA GLY A 465 10.20 -11.65 -23.55
C GLY A 465 10.66 -13.05 -23.99
N ARG A 466 10.75 -13.34 -25.28
CA ARG A 466 11.25 -14.63 -25.78
C ARG A 466 12.67 -14.50 -26.31
N TYR A 467 13.63 -14.78 -25.44
CA TYR A 467 15.05 -14.65 -25.77
C TYR A 467 15.77 -15.98 -26.01
N VAL A 468 15.11 -17.09 -25.71
CA VAL A 468 15.59 -18.46 -25.95
C VAL A 468 14.52 -19.28 -26.64
N ASP A 469 14.96 -20.24 -27.44
CA ASP A 469 14.10 -21.23 -28.09
C ASP A 469 14.74 -22.62 -27.99
N THR A 470 13.98 -23.65 -28.31
CA THR A 470 14.39 -25.04 -28.16
C THR A 470 14.33 -25.74 -29.51
N ASP A 471 15.42 -26.39 -29.88
CA ASP A 471 15.46 -27.35 -30.99
C ASP A 471 14.90 -28.70 -30.50
N TYR A 472 13.65 -28.94 -30.78
CA TYR A 472 12.94 -30.14 -30.32
C TYR A 472 13.50 -31.43 -30.94
N ASN A 473 14.23 -31.38 -32.05
CA ASN A 473 14.90 -32.56 -32.60
C ASN A 473 16.08 -33.02 -31.73
N LYS A 474 16.62 -32.15 -30.92
CA LYS A 474 17.73 -32.43 -30.00
C LYS A 474 17.28 -32.57 -28.55
N CYS A 475 16.11 -32.03 -28.23
CA CYS A 475 15.62 -32.02 -26.86
C CYS A 475 15.24 -33.43 -26.41
N ILE A 476 15.76 -33.85 -25.25
CA ILE A 476 15.48 -35.15 -24.64
C ILE A 476 14.51 -35.06 -23.46
N GLY A 477 13.95 -33.87 -23.19
CA GLY A 477 13.00 -33.68 -22.10
C GLY A 477 13.58 -33.83 -20.69
N CYS A 478 14.86 -33.56 -20.50
CA CYS A 478 15.56 -33.81 -19.21
C CYS A 478 15.22 -32.81 -18.08
N HIS A 479 14.44 -31.78 -18.35
CA HIS A 479 14.00 -30.72 -17.42
C HIS A 479 15.09 -29.77 -16.89
N ILE A 480 16.37 -30.04 -17.15
CA ILE A 480 17.48 -29.22 -16.60
C ILE A 480 17.30 -27.73 -16.89
N CYS A 481 16.86 -27.37 -18.11
CA CYS A 481 16.65 -25.98 -18.49
C CYS A 481 15.59 -25.27 -17.61
N ALA A 482 14.54 -25.97 -17.21
CA ALA A 482 13.53 -25.44 -16.29
C ALA A 482 14.06 -25.33 -14.87
N ASP A 483 14.80 -26.34 -14.40
CA ASP A 483 15.37 -26.39 -13.03
C ASP A 483 16.41 -25.29 -12.80
N VAL A 484 17.22 -24.96 -13.82
CA VAL A 484 18.25 -23.93 -13.73
C VAL A 484 17.77 -22.53 -14.07
N CYS A 485 16.49 -22.36 -14.44
CA CYS A 485 15.93 -21.05 -14.76
C CYS A 485 15.63 -20.28 -13.48
N PRO A 486 16.38 -19.21 -13.14
CA PRO A 486 16.23 -18.52 -11.87
C PRO A 486 14.90 -17.77 -11.74
N THR A 487 14.25 -17.43 -12.86
CA THR A 487 12.97 -16.72 -12.85
C THR A 487 11.77 -17.62 -13.10
N GLY A 488 11.97 -18.92 -13.29
CA GLY A 488 10.91 -19.85 -13.67
C GLY A 488 10.26 -19.55 -15.02
N TYR A 489 10.97 -18.85 -15.91
CA TYR A 489 10.48 -18.50 -17.24
C TYR A 489 10.24 -19.73 -18.11
N ILE A 490 11.14 -20.74 -18.02
CA ILE A 490 11.03 -21.96 -18.80
C ILE A 490 10.02 -22.88 -18.14
N GLN A 491 9.02 -23.24 -18.92
CA GLN A 491 7.99 -24.20 -18.53
C GLN A 491 8.14 -25.44 -19.42
N MET A 492 8.05 -26.60 -18.79
CA MET A 492 8.06 -27.85 -19.54
C MET A 492 6.63 -28.12 -20.03
N GLY A 493 6.48 -28.17 -21.34
CA GLY A 493 5.26 -28.60 -21.98
C GLY A 493 5.27 -30.09 -22.24
N LEU A 494 4.12 -30.58 -22.65
CA LEU A 494 4.01 -31.92 -23.24
C LEU A 494 4.57 -31.83 -24.66
N GLY A 495 5.46 -32.73 -25.02
CA GLY A 495 5.98 -32.80 -26.39
C GLY A 495 4.84 -33.05 -27.42
N GLU A 496 4.99 -32.51 -28.60
CA GLU A 496 4.15 -32.89 -29.77
C GLU A 496 4.44 -34.32 -30.19
#